data_dc2cfabf3bf75173997bb20fa3156768
#
_entry.id   dc2cfabf3bf75173997bb20fa3156768
#
_cell.length_a   1.000
_cell.length_b   1.000
_cell.length_c   1.000
_cell.angle_alpha   90.00
_cell.angle_beta   90.00
_cell.angle_gamma   90.00
#
_symmetry.space_group_name_H-M   'P 1'
#
loop_
_entity.id
_entity.type
_entity.pdbx_description
1 polymer ?
#
loop_
_entity_poly.entity_id
_entity_poly.type
_entity_poly.pdbx_seq_one_letter_code
_entity_poly.pdbx_strand_id
1 'polypeptide(L)'
;EMCIRDRAKMGDRGQLGDVVVDGPLSLDVALYKDVAEHKKVKGSSVAGDPDCLLFPNLESANVFFKSVTHLCGGELAAMVMGTKVPCVLTSRGDTSKTKLYSIALACLAVKQ
;
A
#
# COMPACT_ATOMS: atom_id res chain seq x y z
N GLU A 1 -12.67 2.56 10.05
CA GLU A 1 -13.49 2.80 8.84
C GLU A 1 -13.61 4.28 8.48
N MET A 2 -13.80 5.18 9.46
CA MET A 2 -13.94 6.63 9.21
C MET A 2 -12.74 7.19 8.41
N CYS A 3 -11.52 6.91 8.83
CA CYS A 3 -10.32 7.41 8.15
C CYS A 3 -10.21 6.94 6.68
N ILE A 4 -10.67 5.73 6.36
CA ILE A 4 -10.65 5.21 4.98
C ILE A 4 -11.66 5.95 4.12
N ARG A 5 -12.87 6.17 4.62
CA ARG A 5 -13.90 6.95 3.93
C ARG A 5 -13.47 8.40 3.72
N ASP A 6 -12.81 9.00 4.71
CA ASP A 6 -12.25 10.34 4.59
C ASP A 6 -11.22 10.43 3.48
N ARG A 7 -10.32 9.43 3.36
CA ARG A 7 -9.31 9.38 2.29
C ARG A 7 -9.94 9.21 0.91
N ALA A 8 -10.93 8.32 0.76
CA ALA A 8 -11.67 8.20 -0.49
C ALA A 8 -12.34 9.53 -0.86
N LYS A 9 -12.97 10.21 0.12
CA LYS A 9 -13.59 11.52 -0.11
C LYS A 9 -12.59 12.63 -0.43
N MET A 10 -11.40 12.60 0.13
CA MET A 10 -10.31 13.50 -0.25
C MET A 10 -9.85 13.26 -1.69
N GLY A 11 -9.79 12.00 -2.12
CA GLY A 11 -9.52 11.63 -3.52
C GLY A 11 -10.57 12.23 -4.46
N ASP A 12 -11.86 12.01 -4.19
CA ASP A 12 -12.97 12.58 -4.97
C ASP A 12 -12.89 14.12 -5.13
N ARG A 13 -12.34 14.79 -4.13
CA ARG A 13 -12.16 16.25 -4.11
C ARG A 13 -10.85 16.73 -4.71
N GLY A 14 -10.03 15.84 -5.23
CA GLY A 14 -8.71 16.17 -5.80
C GLY A 14 -7.67 16.65 -4.77
N GLN A 15 -7.91 16.42 -3.47
CA GLN A 15 -7.03 16.88 -2.39
C GLN A 15 -5.74 16.06 -2.27
N LEU A 16 -5.68 14.91 -2.93
CA LEU A 16 -4.54 13.99 -2.92
C LEU A 16 -3.75 14.01 -4.24
N GLY A 17 -4.04 14.99 -5.10
CA GLY A 17 -3.41 15.10 -6.42
C GLY A 17 -4.09 14.18 -7.44
N ASP A 18 -3.36 13.80 -8.48
CA ASP A 18 -3.86 12.96 -9.57
C ASP A 18 -3.78 11.47 -9.22
N VAL A 19 -4.57 11.09 -8.21
CA VAL A 19 -4.70 9.71 -7.75
C VAL A 19 -6.18 9.34 -7.58
N VAL A 20 -6.51 8.11 -7.90
CA VAL A 20 -7.84 7.54 -7.65
C VAL A 20 -7.80 6.77 -6.33
N VAL A 21 -8.68 7.14 -5.40
CA VAL A 21 -8.75 6.51 -4.09
C VAL A 21 -10.15 5.95 -3.87
N ASP A 22 -10.24 4.68 -3.53
CA ASP A 22 -11.50 4.04 -3.21
C ASP A 22 -11.41 3.23 -1.91
N GLY A 23 -12.52 3.08 -1.23
CA GLY A 23 -12.66 2.35 0.02
C GLY A 23 -13.80 2.85 0.92
N PRO A 24 -14.09 2.13 1.99
CA PRO A 24 -13.41 0.90 2.48
C PRO A 24 -13.70 -0.32 1.61
N LEU A 25 -12.67 -1.07 1.27
CA LEU A 25 -12.78 -2.35 0.57
C LEU A 25 -12.20 -3.46 1.45
N SER A 26 -12.80 -4.65 1.42
CA SER A 26 -12.17 -5.83 1.98
C SER A 26 -10.97 -6.21 1.11
N LEU A 27 -9.96 -6.86 1.71
CA LEU A 27 -8.70 -7.17 1.01
C LEU A 27 -8.92 -8.01 -0.26
N ASP A 28 -9.83 -8.96 -0.21
CA ASP A 28 -10.18 -9.80 -1.35
C ASP A 28 -10.82 -8.99 -2.50
N VAL A 29 -11.72 -8.07 -2.17
CA VAL A 29 -12.32 -7.15 -3.15
C VAL A 29 -11.30 -6.18 -3.72
N ALA A 30 -10.38 -5.71 -2.90
CA ALA A 30 -9.32 -4.82 -3.36
C ALA A 30 -8.37 -5.52 -4.35
N LEU A 31 -8.04 -6.81 -4.11
CA LEU A 31 -7.01 -7.53 -4.86
C LEU A 31 -7.53 -8.32 -6.06
N TYR A 32 -8.80 -8.78 -6.03
CA TYR A 32 -9.31 -9.72 -7.02
C TYR A 32 -10.54 -9.17 -7.74
N LYS A 33 -10.41 -9.02 -9.04
CA LYS A 33 -11.45 -8.45 -9.90
C LYS A 33 -12.72 -9.31 -9.96
N ASP A 34 -12.56 -10.63 -10.05
CA ASP A 34 -13.66 -11.58 -10.02
C ASP A 34 -14.45 -11.53 -8.71
N VAL A 35 -13.76 -11.32 -7.57
CA VAL A 35 -14.40 -11.14 -6.27
C VAL A 35 -15.17 -9.82 -6.22
N ALA A 36 -14.57 -8.74 -6.73
CA ALA A 36 -15.22 -7.44 -6.81
C ALA A 36 -16.49 -7.49 -7.66
N GLU A 37 -16.43 -8.16 -8.81
CA GLU A 37 -17.58 -8.39 -9.69
C GLU A 37 -18.64 -9.26 -9.02
N HIS A 38 -18.25 -10.36 -8.37
CA HIS A 38 -19.18 -11.25 -7.65
C HIS A 38 -19.91 -10.52 -6.51
N LYS A 39 -19.20 -9.69 -5.78
CA LYS A 39 -19.77 -8.84 -4.71
C LYS A 39 -20.48 -7.59 -5.24
N LYS A 40 -20.57 -7.43 -6.57
CA LYS A 40 -21.29 -6.35 -7.25
C LYS A 40 -20.81 -4.95 -6.85
N VAL A 41 -19.52 -4.79 -6.64
CA VAL A 41 -18.90 -3.47 -6.42
C VAL A 41 -18.97 -2.68 -7.73
N LYS A 42 -19.81 -1.64 -7.76
CA LYS A 42 -20.03 -0.83 -8.95
C LYS A 42 -19.33 0.52 -8.82
N GLY A 43 -18.82 1.02 -9.94
CA GLY A 43 -18.28 2.37 -10.03
C GLY A 43 -16.87 2.54 -9.45
N SER A 44 -16.23 1.46 -9.01
CA SER A 44 -14.82 1.47 -8.62
C SER A 44 -13.93 1.13 -9.81
N SER A 45 -12.94 1.97 -10.08
CA SER A 45 -11.87 1.69 -11.04
C SER A 45 -10.63 1.05 -10.38
N VAL A 46 -10.64 0.94 -9.06
CA VAL A 46 -9.51 0.45 -8.25
C VAL A 46 -9.75 -0.99 -7.76
N ALA A 47 -11.02 -1.37 -7.52
CA ALA A 47 -11.34 -2.70 -7.00
C ALA A 47 -10.87 -3.80 -7.96
N GLY A 48 -9.97 -4.65 -7.49
CA GLY A 48 -9.36 -5.74 -8.23
C GLY A 48 -8.10 -5.36 -9.03
N ASP A 49 -7.67 -4.08 -8.99
CA ASP A 49 -6.47 -3.60 -9.69
C ASP A 49 -5.83 -2.39 -8.99
N PRO A 50 -5.44 -2.52 -7.71
CA PRO A 50 -4.86 -1.43 -6.96
C PRO A 50 -3.34 -1.35 -7.16
N ASP A 51 -2.81 -0.15 -7.34
CA ASP A 51 -1.36 0.11 -7.28
C ASP A 51 -0.85 0.18 -5.82
N CYS A 52 -1.74 0.52 -4.88
CA CYS A 52 -1.39 0.73 -3.48
C CYS A 52 -2.51 0.28 -2.54
N LEU A 53 -2.15 -0.37 -1.45
CA LEU A 53 -3.05 -0.75 -0.37
C LEU A 53 -2.80 0.11 0.86
N LEU A 54 -3.79 0.89 1.28
CA LEU A 54 -3.75 1.66 2.51
C LEU A 54 -4.53 0.94 3.61
N PHE A 55 -3.83 0.58 4.67
CA PHE A 55 -4.42 -0.10 5.82
C PHE A 55 -4.94 0.90 6.86
N PRO A 56 -5.97 0.53 7.65
CA PRO A 56 -6.62 1.42 8.60
C PRO A 56 -5.74 1.78 9.81
N ASN A 57 -4.76 0.94 10.13
CA ASN A 57 -3.83 1.12 11.24
C ASN A 57 -2.53 0.37 10.99
N LEU A 58 -1.52 0.70 11.79
CA LEU A 58 -0.19 0.12 11.70
C LEU A 58 -0.20 -1.40 11.96
N GLU A 59 -1.02 -1.85 12.89
CA GLU A 59 -1.08 -3.25 13.31
C GLU A 59 -1.52 -4.14 12.14
N SER A 60 -2.59 -3.77 11.45
CA SER A 60 -3.10 -4.55 10.31
C SER A 60 -2.11 -4.52 9.13
N ALA A 61 -1.49 -3.39 8.85
CA ALA A 61 -0.45 -3.29 7.83
C ALA A 61 0.76 -4.15 8.18
N ASN A 62 1.20 -4.12 9.43
CA ASN A 62 2.34 -4.90 9.90
C ASN A 62 2.08 -6.41 9.85
N VAL A 63 0.89 -6.86 10.26
CA VAL A 63 0.49 -8.27 10.15
C VAL A 63 0.47 -8.71 8.69
N PHE A 64 -0.14 -7.94 7.80
CA PHE A 64 -0.20 -8.26 6.39
C PHE A 64 1.21 -8.35 5.77
N PHE A 65 2.02 -7.34 5.97
CA PHE A 65 3.39 -7.29 5.48
C PHE A 65 4.23 -8.47 5.97
N LYS A 66 4.17 -8.79 7.28
CA LYS A 66 4.89 -9.93 7.85
C LYS A 66 4.37 -11.28 7.34
N SER A 67 3.07 -11.40 7.12
CA SER A 67 2.48 -12.62 6.52
C SER A 67 2.99 -12.83 5.10
N VAL A 68 2.99 -11.80 4.26
CA VAL A 68 3.51 -11.89 2.90
C VAL A 68 4.98 -12.28 2.87
N THR A 69 5.81 -11.66 3.71
CA THR A 69 7.25 -11.90 3.71
C THR A 69 7.63 -13.24 4.33
N HIS A 70 7.01 -13.63 5.46
CA HIS A 70 7.43 -14.82 6.21
C HIS A 70 6.64 -16.08 5.86
N LEU A 71 5.38 -15.95 5.44
CA LEU A 71 4.54 -17.10 5.12
C LEU A 71 4.46 -17.36 3.61
N CYS A 72 4.49 -16.31 2.79
CA CYS A 72 4.33 -16.43 1.35
C CYS A 72 5.65 -16.27 0.57
N GLY A 73 6.78 -16.04 1.25
CA GLY A 73 8.08 -15.87 0.60
C GLY A 73 8.22 -14.59 -0.22
N GLY A 74 7.37 -13.58 0.06
CA GLY A 74 7.40 -12.31 -0.64
C GLY A 74 8.69 -11.53 -0.41
N GLU A 75 9.18 -10.83 -1.43
CA GLU A 75 10.31 -9.91 -1.33
C GLU A 75 9.81 -8.50 -0.97
N LEU A 76 10.64 -7.77 -0.27
CA LEU A 76 10.29 -6.46 0.27
C LEU A 76 11.39 -5.44 0.01
N ALA A 77 10.96 -4.23 -0.30
CA ALA A 77 11.73 -3.00 -0.14
C ALA A 77 10.85 -1.98 0.61
N ALA A 78 11.42 -1.25 1.54
CA ALA A 78 10.68 -0.27 2.34
C ALA A 78 11.43 1.06 2.45
N MET A 79 10.67 2.14 2.41
CA MET A 79 11.18 3.51 2.57
C MET A 79 10.20 4.30 3.44
N VAL A 80 10.71 5.20 4.26
CA VAL A 80 9.89 6.15 5.01
C VAL A 80 9.44 7.26 4.09
N MET A 81 8.12 7.43 3.96
CA MET A 81 7.51 8.46 3.14
C MET A 81 7.25 9.76 3.92
N GLY A 82 7.23 10.90 3.20
CA GLY A 82 6.92 12.21 3.78
C GLY A 82 8.12 12.95 4.37
N THR A 83 9.32 12.44 4.21
CA THR A 83 10.58 13.11 4.59
C THR A 83 11.12 13.97 3.45
N LYS A 84 11.91 14.99 3.78
CA LYS A 84 12.53 15.88 2.76
C LYS A 84 13.60 15.17 1.92
N VAL A 85 14.19 14.13 2.45
CA VAL A 85 15.17 13.27 1.78
C VAL A 85 14.73 11.81 1.93
N PRO A 86 15.02 10.92 0.99
CA PRO A 86 14.70 9.51 1.12
C PRO A 86 15.33 8.93 2.39
N CYS A 87 14.51 8.27 3.20
CA CYS A 87 14.95 7.63 4.44
C CYS A 87 14.63 6.15 4.41
N VAL A 88 15.60 5.33 4.77
CA VAL A 88 15.43 3.88 4.90
C VAL A 88 15.56 3.50 6.38
N LEU A 89 14.55 2.81 6.87
CA LEU A 89 14.57 2.23 8.21
C LEU A 89 14.15 0.76 8.09
N THR A 90 15.13 -0.13 8.09
CA THR A 90 14.90 -1.57 8.01
C THR A 90 14.68 -2.19 9.38
N SER A 91 13.91 -3.27 9.43
CA SER A 91 13.75 -4.07 10.65
C SER A 91 15.05 -4.81 10.99
N ARG A 92 15.29 -5.06 12.28
CA ARG A 92 16.41 -5.89 12.74
C ARG A 92 16.36 -7.32 12.17
N GLY A 93 15.15 -7.83 11.95
CA GLY A 93 14.92 -9.17 11.39
C GLY A 93 14.92 -9.23 9.87
N ASP A 94 15.15 -8.12 9.17
CA ASP A 94 15.16 -8.11 7.71
C ASP A 94 16.43 -8.74 7.15
N THR A 95 16.27 -9.43 6.01
CA THR A 95 17.38 -10.04 5.29
C THR A 95 18.30 -8.99 4.67
N SER A 96 19.54 -9.36 4.36
CA SER A 96 20.47 -8.49 3.62
C SER A 96 19.89 -8.05 2.27
N LYS A 97 19.12 -8.92 1.61
CA LYS A 97 18.42 -8.64 0.34
C LYS A 97 17.37 -7.54 0.52
N THR A 98 16.53 -7.62 1.54
CA THR A 98 15.55 -6.59 1.88
C THR A 98 16.21 -5.23 2.17
N LYS A 99 17.32 -5.25 2.89
CA LYS A 99 18.08 -4.03 3.18
C LYS A 99 18.64 -3.39 1.92
N LEU A 100 19.23 -4.21 1.03
CA LEU A 100 19.74 -3.75 -0.26
C LEU A 100 18.64 -3.15 -1.14
N TYR A 101 17.50 -3.85 -1.24
CA TYR A 101 16.37 -3.36 -2.04
C TYR A 101 15.78 -2.07 -1.49
N SER A 102 15.73 -1.91 -0.18
CA SER A 102 15.26 -0.68 0.45
C SER A 102 16.19 0.51 0.14
N ILE A 103 17.51 0.30 0.15
CA ILE A 103 18.48 1.32 -0.25
C ILE A 103 18.32 1.66 -1.74
N ALA A 104 18.20 0.65 -2.60
CA ALA A 104 17.99 0.85 -4.04
C ALA A 104 16.70 1.65 -4.31
N LEU A 105 15.59 1.32 -3.63
CA LEU A 105 14.34 2.05 -3.72
C LEU A 105 14.52 3.53 -3.32
N ALA A 106 15.23 3.79 -2.23
CA ALA A 106 15.51 5.16 -1.79
C ALA A 106 16.35 5.93 -2.81
N CYS A 107 17.34 5.29 -3.42
CA CYS A 107 18.14 5.90 -4.50
C CYS A 107 17.28 6.25 -5.73
N LEU A 108 16.34 5.39 -6.10
CA LEU A 108 15.41 5.64 -7.20
C LEU A 108 14.41 6.78 -6.88
N ALA A 109 14.10 6.98 -5.61
CA ALA A 109 13.20 8.04 -5.16
C ALA A 109 13.84 9.42 -5.05
N VAL A 110 15.16 9.53 -5.20
CA VAL A 110 15.85 10.82 -5.28
C VAL A 110 15.45 11.47 -6.59
N LYS A 111 14.74 12.59 -6.53
CA LYS A 111 14.50 13.42 -7.71
C LYS A 111 15.84 14.01 -8.13
N GLN A 112 16.25 13.71 -9.36
CA GLN A 112 17.33 14.40 -10.04
C GLN A 112 16.95 15.85 -10.30
#